data_cfc03d991654e2dfb0f186a93aa16d18
#
_entry.id   cfc03d991654e2dfb0f186a93aa16d18
#
_cell.length_a   1.000
_cell.length_b   1.000
_cell.length_c   1.000
_cell.angle_alpha   90.00
_cell.angle_beta   90.00
_cell.angle_gamma   90.00
#
_symmetry.space_group_name_H-M   'P 1'
#
loop_
_entity.id
_entity.type
_entity.pdbx_description
1 polymer ?
#
loop_
_entity_poly.entity_id
_entity_poly.type
_entity_poly.pdbx_seq_one_letter_code
_entity_poly.pdbx_strand_id
1 'polypeptide(L)'
;MAQIAIYLGADRIISACGLTTRENMEAIGGGTPGVATFRDPSLCEGELTAGRVDRARFGHADFETLLEAAIGSVAAESGVDPKAPGTGLVIATTKGNIDCLRNAPKPDPRCFIAESAQRVAARLGFTARPVVISNACISGVAALVVARRMIEAGTCTEVIVAGADLLTEFVIAGFRSFKSVSETVCRPYDKARDGLSLGEGCGALLL
;
A
#
# COMPACT_ATOMS: atom_id res chain seq x y z
N MET A 1 26.32 -8.00 21.80
CA MET A 1 24.97 -7.53 22.09
C MET A 1 24.02 -8.72 21.92
N ALA A 2 23.09 -8.95 22.84
CA ALA A 2 22.09 -9.99 22.69
C ALA A 2 21.22 -9.65 21.47
N GLN A 3 20.94 -10.63 20.62
CA GLN A 3 20.09 -10.45 19.47
C GLN A 3 18.64 -10.32 19.97
N ILE A 4 18.00 -9.19 19.71
CA ILE A 4 16.60 -8.98 20.05
C ILE A 4 15.75 -9.79 19.06
N ALA A 5 14.89 -10.67 19.58
CA ALA A 5 13.91 -11.37 18.75
C ALA A 5 12.76 -10.42 18.43
N ILE A 6 12.46 -10.27 17.17
CA ILE A 6 11.36 -9.43 16.66
C ILE A 6 10.35 -10.34 15.99
N TYR A 7 9.09 -10.18 16.33
CA TYR A 7 7.99 -11.02 15.89
C TYR A 7 7.07 -10.23 14.97
N LEU A 8 6.42 -10.92 14.03
CA LEU A 8 5.32 -10.39 13.26
C LEU A 8 4.03 -10.58 14.06
N GLY A 9 3.28 -9.51 14.23
CA GLY A 9 2.00 -9.48 14.91
C GLY A 9 0.81 -9.49 13.96
N ALA A 10 -0.21 -8.68 14.28
CA ALA A 10 -1.40 -8.52 13.44
C ALA A 10 -1.05 -7.98 12.05
N ASP A 11 -1.86 -8.35 11.06
CA ASP A 11 -1.71 -7.92 9.68
C ASP A 11 -3.04 -7.56 9.00
N ARG A 12 -2.96 -6.84 7.90
CA ARG A 12 -4.10 -6.49 7.05
C ARG A 12 -3.66 -6.37 5.60
N ILE A 13 -4.40 -7.04 4.70
CA ILE A 13 -4.27 -6.86 3.25
C ILE A 13 -5.59 -6.37 2.71
N ILE A 14 -5.55 -5.27 1.95
CA ILE A 14 -6.67 -4.72 1.19
C ILE A 14 -6.26 -4.71 -0.28
N SER A 15 -6.92 -5.49 -1.10
CA SER A 15 -6.61 -5.60 -2.52
C SER A 15 -7.86 -5.92 -3.35
N ALA A 16 -7.68 -6.16 -4.63
CA ALA A 16 -8.73 -6.65 -5.51
C ALA A 16 -9.27 -8.04 -5.11
N CYS A 17 -8.52 -8.82 -4.33
CA CYS A 17 -8.92 -10.14 -3.85
C CYS A 17 -9.75 -10.09 -2.56
N GLY A 18 -9.71 -8.99 -1.81
CA GLY A 18 -10.44 -8.87 -0.55
C GLY A 18 -9.98 -7.70 0.31
N LEU A 19 -10.73 -7.46 1.38
CA LEU A 19 -10.48 -6.36 2.32
C LEU A 19 -9.80 -6.81 3.62
N THR A 20 -9.53 -8.10 3.75
CA THR A 20 -8.83 -8.70 4.89
C THR A 20 -7.77 -9.68 4.39
N THR A 21 -6.75 -9.94 5.20
CA THR A 21 -5.72 -10.95 4.89
C THR A 21 -6.37 -12.31 4.62
N ARG A 22 -7.36 -12.71 5.41
CA ARG A 22 -8.08 -13.97 5.24
C ARG A 22 -8.76 -14.05 3.87
N GLU A 23 -9.54 -13.04 3.48
CA GLU A 23 -10.22 -13.01 2.17
C GLU A 23 -9.22 -13.11 1.02
N ASN A 24 -8.10 -12.39 1.11
CA ASN A 24 -7.04 -12.45 0.10
C ASN A 24 -6.45 -13.86 0.00
N MET A 25 -6.16 -14.50 1.13
CA MET A 25 -5.61 -15.86 1.15
C MET A 25 -6.61 -16.90 0.64
N GLU A 26 -7.89 -16.77 0.97
CA GLU A 26 -8.97 -17.62 0.45
C GLU A 26 -9.12 -17.47 -1.08
N ALA A 27 -9.11 -16.24 -1.59
CA ALA A 27 -9.19 -15.97 -3.03
C ALA A 27 -7.98 -16.56 -3.78
N ILE A 28 -6.77 -16.37 -3.27
CA ILE A 28 -5.53 -16.93 -3.85
C ILE A 28 -5.58 -18.47 -3.81
N GLY A 29 -5.95 -19.05 -2.68
CA GLY A 29 -6.08 -20.49 -2.52
C GLY A 29 -7.15 -21.12 -3.41
N GLY A 30 -8.23 -20.38 -3.68
CA GLY A 30 -9.30 -20.77 -4.61
C GLY A 30 -9.00 -20.49 -6.08
N GLY A 31 -7.83 -19.91 -6.40
CA GLY A 31 -7.45 -19.59 -7.78
C GLY A 31 -8.27 -18.43 -8.39
N THR A 32 -8.92 -17.61 -7.54
CA THR A 32 -9.70 -16.46 -8.00
C THR A 32 -8.74 -15.33 -8.40
N PRO A 33 -8.72 -14.88 -9.66
CA PRO A 33 -7.87 -13.77 -10.06
C PRO A 33 -8.38 -12.45 -9.45
N GLY A 34 -7.49 -11.68 -8.84
CA GLY A 34 -7.78 -10.31 -8.41
C GLY A 34 -7.73 -9.28 -9.55
N VAL A 35 -7.62 -9.74 -10.80
CA VAL A 35 -7.46 -8.91 -11.98
C VAL A 35 -8.69 -9.06 -12.87
N ALA A 36 -9.25 -7.93 -13.31
CA ALA A 36 -10.40 -7.88 -14.21
C ALA A 36 -10.18 -6.83 -15.31
N THR A 37 -10.87 -6.99 -16.43
CA THR A 37 -10.88 -5.97 -17.49
C THR A 37 -12.05 -5.03 -17.27
N PHE A 38 -11.78 -3.73 -17.30
CA PHE A 38 -12.77 -2.67 -17.14
C PHE A 38 -12.41 -1.42 -17.95
N ARG A 39 -13.35 -0.49 -18.05
CA ARG A 39 -13.12 0.84 -18.66
C ARG A 39 -13.24 1.90 -17.59
N ASP A 40 -12.22 2.74 -17.50
CA ASP A 40 -12.23 3.93 -16.64
C ASP A 40 -11.48 5.06 -17.34
N PRO A 41 -12.21 6.02 -17.96
CA PRO A 41 -11.60 7.12 -18.69
C PRO A 41 -10.72 8.04 -17.81
N SER A 42 -10.88 7.98 -16.50
CA SER A 42 -10.02 8.73 -15.57
C SER A 42 -8.63 8.11 -15.43
N LEU A 43 -8.47 6.85 -15.78
CA LEU A 43 -7.21 6.11 -15.70
C LEU A 43 -6.49 6.01 -17.05
N CYS A 44 -7.22 5.70 -18.11
CA CYS A 44 -6.66 5.60 -19.47
C CYS A 44 -7.75 5.51 -20.54
N GLU A 45 -7.36 5.75 -21.79
CA GLU A 45 -8.21 5.43 -22.93
C GLU A 45 -8.31 3.91 -23.13
N GLY A 46 -9.52 3.44 -23.50
CA GLY A 46 -9.80 2.05 -23.81
C GLY A 46 -10.00 1.16 -22.58
N GLU A 47 -9.63 -0.11 -22.72
CA GLU A 47 -9.74 -1.10 -21.67
C GLU A 47 -8.45 -1.22 -20.88
N LEU A 48 -8.59 -1.54 -19.61
CA LEU A 48 -7.49 -1.83 -18.69
C LEU A 48 -7.75 -3.15 -17.98
N THR A 49 -6.78 -4.05 -18.03
CA THR A 49 -6.77 -5.29 -17.26
C THR A 49 -5.89 -5.11 -16.04
N ALA A 50 -6.52 -4.93 -14.86
CA ALA A 50 -5.83 -4.57 -13.62
C ALA A 50 -6.56 -5.07 -12.37
N GLY A 51 -5.86 -5.10 -11.25
CA GLY A 51 -6.42 -5.37 -9.93
C GLY A 51 -6.91 -4.09 -9.27
N ARG A 52 -8.21 -4.01 -8.94
CA ARG A 52 -8.82 -2.83 -8.32
C ARG A 52 -9.53 -3.21 -7.03
N VAL A 53 -9.30 -2.44 -5.97
CA VAL A 53 -10.04 -2.59 -4.71
C VAL A 53 -11.53 -2.39 -4.96
N ASP A 54 -12.36 -3.28 -4.43
CA ASP A 54 -13.80 -3.22 -4.60
C ASP A 54 -14.40 -1.98 -3.94
N ARG A 55 -14.79 -1.01 -4.76
CA ARG A 55 -15.39 0.27 -4.32
C ARG A 55 -16.79 0.10 -3.73
N ALA A 56 -17.51 -0.96 -4.10
CA ALA A 56 -18.83 -1.22 -3.53
C ALA A 56 -18.73 -1.64 -2.06
N ARG A 57 -17.66 -2.35 -1.70
CA ARG A 57 -17.41 -2.82 -0.34
C ARG A 57 -16.59 -1.83 0.49
N PHE A 58 -15.56 -1.24 -0.09
CA PHE A 58 -14.63 -0.33 0.61
C PHE A 58 -15.14 1.12 0.64
N GLY A 59 -15.91 1.52 -0.37
CA GLY A 59 -16.32 2.92 -0.55
C GLY A 59 -15.24 3.74 -1.25
N HIS A 60 -14.98 4.94 -0.75
CA HIS A 60 -13.95 5.82 -1.32
C HIS A 60 -12.57 5.30 -0.95
N ALA A 61 -11.85 4.80 -1.94
CA ALA A 61 -10.50 4.30 -1.76
C ALA A 61 -9.50 5.27 -2.42
N ASP A 62 -8.94 6.16 -1.62
CA ASP A 62 -7.75 6.92 -1.93
C ASP A 62 -6.55 6.39 -1.12
N PHE A 63 -5.39 6.98 -1.33
CA PHE A 63 -4.15 6.56 -0.69
C PHE A 63 -4.23 6.62 0.84
N GLU A 64 -4.81 7.70 1.37
CA GLU A 64 -4.89 7.92 2.81
C GLU A 64 -5.92 6.99 3.45
N THR A 65 -7.10 6.84 2.85
CA THR A 65 -8.16 5.97 3.38
C THR A 65 -7.78 4.49 3.40
N LEU A 66 -7.02 4.02 2.40
CA LEU A 66 -6.49 2.65 2.39
C LEU A 66 -5.50 2.44 3.54
N LEU A 67 -4.56 3.37 3.73
CA LEU A 67 -3.60 3.31 4.84
C LEU A 67 -4.30 3.37 6.20
N GLU A 68 -5.24 4.32 6.38
CA GLU A 68 -5.99 4.48 7.63
C GLU A 68 -6.76 3.22 7.99
N ALA A 69 -7.42 2.59 7.00
CA ALA A 69 -8.16 1.35 7.23
C ALA A 69 -7.24 0.17 7.60
N ALA A 70 -6.12 0.02 6.91
CA ALA A 70 -5.19 -1.08 7.16
C ALA A 70 -4.47 -0.91 8.51
N ILE A 71 -3.91 0.28 8.77
CA ILE A 71 -3.20 0.59 10.01
C ILE A 71 -4.15 0.53 11.22
N GLY A 72 -5.35 1.13 11.10
CA GLY A 72 -6.36 1.10 12.13
C GLY A 72 -6.82 -0.32 12.50
N SER A 73 -6.95 -1.19 11.47
CA SER A 73 -7.26 -2.61 11.71
C SER A 73 -6.15 -3.32 12.46
N VAL A 74 -4.89 -3.11 12.06
CA VAL A 74 -3.72 -3.71 12.74
C VAL A 74 -3.63 -3.23 14.18
N ALA A 75 -3.79 -1.94 14.43
CA ALA A 75 -3.78 -1.39 15.79
C ALA A 75 -4.90 -1.96 16.67
N ALA A 76 -6.12 -2.03 16.12
CA ALA A 76 -7.28 -2.57 16.85
C ALA A 76 -7.13 -4.07 17.17
N GLU A 77 -6.63 -4.86 16.22
CA GLU A 77 -6.47 -6.31 16.36
C GLU A 77 -5.32 -6.67 17.31
N SER A 78 -4.23 -5.92 17.27
CA SER A 78 -3.07 -6.15 18.14
C SER A 78 -3.22 -5.53 19.53
N GLY A 79 -4.12 -4.57 19.72
CA GLY A 79 -4.21 -3.78 20.95
C GLY A 79 -3.11 -2.74 21.13
N VAL A 80 -2.33 -2.49 20.08
CA VAL A 80 -1.29 -1.44 20.10
C VAL A 80 -1.94 -0.07 20.14
N ASP A 81 -1.47 0.80 21.03
CA ASP A 81 -1.91 2.20 21.11
C ASP A 81 -1.02 3.09 20.22
N PRO A 82 -1.54 3.64 19.12
CA PRO A 82 -0.80 4.58 18.28
C PRO A 82 -0.26 5.81 19.02
N LYS A 83 -0.87 6.17 20.16
CA LYS A 83 -0.46 7.33 20.96
C LYS A 83 0.70 7.03 21.90
N ALA A 84 1.02 5.77 22.13
CA ALA A 84 2.12 5.38 23.02
C ALA A 84 3.46 5.88 22.44
N PRO A 85 4.35 6.44 23.27
CA PRO A 85 5.63 6.99 22.81
C PRO A 85 6.54 5.95 22.13
N GLY A 86 6.35 4.67 22.47
CA GLY A 86 7.13 3.56 21.91
C GLY A 86 6.58 3.01 20.59
N THR A 87 5.41 3.48 20.13
CA THR A 87 4.77 3.01 18.89
C THR A 87 5.22 3.83 17.69
N GLY A 88 5.93 3.18 16.76
CA GLY A 88 6.39 3.77 15.51
C GLY A 88 5.46 3.49 14.33
N LEU A 89 5.56 4.33 13.29
CA LEU A 89 4.88 4.14 12.00
C LEU A 89 5.87 4.29 10.86
N VAL A 90 5.91 3.29 9.98
CA VAL A 90 6.69 3.33 8.73
C VAL A 90 5.73 3.15 7.56
N ILE A 91 5.72 4.10 6.63
CA ILE A 91 4.86 4.07 5.44
C ILE A 91 5.72 3.87 4.20
N ALA A 92 5.35 2.87 3.41
CA ALA A 92 5.97 2.54 2.13
C ALA A 92 5.05 2.91 0.97
N THR A 93 5.56 3.57 -0.05
CA THR A 93 4.82 3.85 -1.28
C THR A 93 5.77 4.21 -2.41
N THR A 94 5.36 3.99 -3.64
CA THR A 94 6.14 4.40 -4.80
C THR A 94 5.81 5.82 -5.25
N LYS A 95 4.55 6.23 -5.17
CA LYS A 95 4.02 7.47 -5.74
C LYS A 95 3.11 8.26 -4.79
N GLY A 96 2.56 7.64 -3.75
CA GLY A 96 1.57 8.29 -2.89
C GLY A 96 0.38 8.81 -3.67
N ASN A 97 -0.03 10.05 -3.37
CA ASN A 97 -1.14 10.75 -4.04
C ASN A 97 -0.69 11.48 -5.32
N ILE A 98 0.01 10.82 -6.24
CA ILE A 98 0.54 11.47 -7.45
C ILE A 98 -0.57 12.16 -8.29
N ASP A 99 -1.79 11.63 -8.26
CA ASP A 99 -2.93 12.20 -8.99
C ASP A 99 -3.37 13.58 -8.47
N CYS A 100 -2.96 13.96 -7.27
CA CYS A 100 -3.18 15.32 -6.74
C CYS A 100 -2.41 16.40 -7.53
N LEU A 101 -1.45 16.02 -8.38
CA LEU A 101 -0.79 16.93 -9.32
C LEU A 101 -1.65 17.25 -10.54
N ARG A 102 -2.70 16.47 -10.80
CA ARG A 102 -3.50 16.57 -12.01
C ARG A 102 -4.36 17.83 -11.97
N ASN A 103 -4.23 18.67 -13.02
CA ASN A 103 -5.06 19.84 -13.27
C ASN A 103 -5.13 20.89 -12.13
N ALA A 104 -4.22 20.86 -11.18
CA ALA A 104 -4.20 21.82 -10.10
C ALA A 104 -3.32 23.03 -10.46
N PRO A 105 -3.82 24.27 -10.34
CA PRO A 105 -3.00 25.47 -10.55
C PRO A 105 -1.92 25.64 -9.47
N LYS A 106 -2.12 24.99 -8.32
CA LYS A 106 -1.12 24.81 -7.26
C LYS A 106 -1.14 23.35 -6.82
N PRO A 107 0.02 22.73 -6.60
CA PRO A 107 0.08 21.36 -6.11
C PRO A 107 -0.70 21.23 -4.78
N ASP A 108 -1.58 20.25 -4.70
CA ASP A 108 -2.16 19.86 -3.40
C ASP A 108 -1.03 19.34 -2.51
N PRO A 109 -0.89 19.82 -1.26
CA PRO A 109 0.15 19.32 -0.34
C PRO A 109 0.18 17.79 -0.22
N ARG A 110 -0.94 17.10 -0.44
CA ARG A 110 -1.02 15.65 -0.43
C ARG A 110 -0.23 14.96 -1.55
N CYS A 111 0.23 15.69 -2.58
CA CYS A 111 1.17 15.17 -3.55
C CYS A 111 2.53 14.79 -2.92
N PHE A 112 2.89 15.47 -1.83
CA PHE A 112 4.12 15.15 -1.11
C PHE A 112 3.86 13.97 -0.18
N ILE A 113 4.58 12.89 -0.42
CA ILE A 113 4.40 11.63 0.32
C ILE A 113 4.52 11.84 1.84
N ALA A 114 5.46 12.66 2.27
CA ALA A 114 5.66 12.97 3.68
C ALA A 114 4.45 13.69 4.30
N GLU A 115 3.77 14.56 3.55
CA GLU A 115 2.58 15.28 4.01
C GLU A 115 1.39 14.31 4.16
N SER A 116 1.14 13.45 3.16
CA SER A 116 0.09 12.42 3.25
C SER A 116 0.35 11.46 4.42
N ALA A 117 1.60 11.02 4.59
CA ALA A 117 1.98 10.16 5.70
C ALA A 117 1.73 10.83 7.06
N GLN A 118 2.07 12.13 7.19
CA GLN A 118 1.82 12.88 8.41
C GLN A 118 0.33 13.05 8.71
N ARG A 119 -0.50 13.23 7.67
CA ARG A 119 -1.96 13.31 7.81
C ARG A 119 -2.56 12.00 8.31
N VAL A 120 -2.15 10.87 7.72
CA VAL A 120 -2.54 9.53 8.17
C VAL A 120 -2.14 9.31 9.62
N ALA A 121 -0.88 9.60 9.98
CA ALA A 121 -0.39 9.48 11.35
C ALA A 121 -1.20 10.32 12.33
N ALA A 122 -1.48 11.58 11.98
CA ALA A 122 -2.26 12.49 12.82
C ALA A 122 -3.70 12.02 13.04
N ARG A 123 -4.38 11.55 11.98
CA ARG A 123 -5.76 11.03 12.07
C ARG A 123 -5.85 9.77 12.93
N LEU A 124 -4.83 8.92 12.89
CA LEU A 124 -4.75 7.70 13.70
C LEU A 124 -4.20 7.96 15.12
N GLY A 125 -3.73 9.19 15.38
CA GLY A 125 -3.29 9.60 16.71
C GLY A 125 -1.83 9.29 17.04
N PHE A 126 -0.99 8.92 16.06
CA PHE A 126 0.44 8.73 16.31
C PHE A 126 1.09 10.01 16.81
N THR A 127 1.87 9.89 17.89
CA THR A 127 2.63 11.00 18.48
C THR A 127 3.99 11.19 17.79
N ALA A 128 4.58 10.12 17.32
CA ALA A 128 5.82 10.14 16.57
C ALA A 128 5.57 10.47 15.09
N ARG A 129 6.54 11.16 14.47
CA ARG A 129 6.50 11.39 13.02
C ARG A 129 6.68 10.06 12.28
N PRO A 130 5.86 9.78 11.25
CA PRO A 130 6.04 8.58 10.45
C PRO A 130 7.35 8.67 9.65
N VAL A 131 8.00 7.51 9.50
CA VAL A 131 9.10 7.34 8.55
C VAL A 131 8.51 6.95 7.21
N VAL A 132 8.97 7.59 6.13
CA VAL A 132 8.50 7.29 4.78
C VAL A 132 9.62 6.64 3.98
N ILE A 133 9.29 5.52 3.36
CA ILE A 133 10.20 4.77 2.48
C ILE A 133 9.63 4.77 1.07
N SER A 134 10.39 5.30 0.13
CA SER A 134 10.08 5.25 -1.30
C SER A 134 11.31 4.77 -2.07
N ASN A 135 11.31 3.49 -2.41
CA ASN A 135 12.41 2.84 -3.13
C ASN A 135 11.86 1.85 -4.17
N ALA A 136 11.03 2.36 -5.07
CA ALA A 136 10.40 1.57 -6.13
C ALA A 136 9.75 0.26 -5.59
N CYS A 137 9.92 -0.84 -6.30
CA CYS A 137 9.28 -2.12 -6.00
C CYS A 137 9.69 -2.74 -4.65
N ILE A 138 10.83 -2.31 -4.07
CA ILE A 138 11.32 -2.85 -2.79
C ILE A 138 10.90 -2.00 -1.58
N SER A 139 10.10 -0.95 -1.77
CA SER A 139 9.70 -0.03 -0.69
C SER A 139 9.15 -0.76 0.53
N GLY A 140 8.28 -1.75 0.34
CA GLY A 140 7.69 -2.53 1.43
C GLY A 140 8.73 -3.32 2.23
N VAL A 141 9.63 -4.02 1.54
CA VAL A 141 10.71 -4.78 2.21
C VAL A 141 11.69 -3.82 2.92
N ALA A 142 12.03 -2.70 2.28
CA ALA A 142 12.90 -1.70 2.89
C ALA A 142 12.26 -1.08 4.14
N ALA A 143 10.93 -0.87 4.15
CA ALA A 143 10.20 -0.40 5.32
C ALA A 143 10.27 -1.39 6.49
N LEU A 144 10.14 -2.70 6.22
CA LEU A 144 10.31 -3.75 7.24
C LEU A 144 11.73 -3.75 7.84
N VAL A 145 12.74 -3.58 6.99
CA VAL A 145 14.15 -3.49 7.45
C VAL A 145 14.34 -2.25 8.32
N VAL A 146 13.75 -1.12 7.96
CA VAL A 146 13.82 0.12 8.76
C VAL A 146 13.10 -0.06 10.10
N ALA A 147 11.88 -0.58 10.09
CA ALA A 147 11.12 -0.84 11.31
C ALA A 147 11.88 -1.77 12.28
N ARG A 148 12.42 -2.86 11.76
CA ARG A 148 13.29 -3.75 12.51
C ARG A 148 14.45 -3.00 13.18
N ARG A 149 15.15 -2.16 12.43
CA ARG A 149 16.26 -1.35 12.95
C ARG A 149 15.84 -0.35 14.01
N MET A 150 14.64 0.22 13.90
CA MET A 150 14.07 1.12 14.91
C MET A 150 13.88 0.39 16.25
N ILE A 151 13.38 -0.85 16.21
CA ILE A 151 13.23 -1.70 17.41
C ILE A 151 14.60 -2.11 17.97
N GLU A 152 15.50 -2.60 17.12
CA GLU A 152 16.86 -3.00 17.52
C GLU A 152 17.66 -1.85 18.15
N ALA A 153 17.43 -0.62 17.69
CA ALA A 153 18.05 0.59 18.24
C ALA A 153 17.35 1.12 19.51
N GLY A 154 16.24 0.50 19.92
CA GLY A 154 15.45 0.94 21.07
C GLY A 154 14.70 2.27 20.86
N THR A 155 14.56 2.73 19.61
CA THR A 155 13.80 3.95 19.28
C THR A 155 12.29 3.72 19.40
N CYS A 156 11.86 2.48 19.14
CA CYS A 156 10.47 2.04 19.30
C CYS A 156 10.46 0.67 19.97
N THR A 157 9.39 0.35 20.68
CA THR A 157 9.10 -0.99 21.21
C THR A 157 8.34 -1.83 20.21
N GLU A 158 7.57 -1.16 19.35
CA GLU A 158 6.75 -1.75 18.31
C GLU A 158 6.60 -0.78 17.14
N VAL A 159 6.41 -1.29 15.95
CA VAL A 159 6.27 -0.48 14.73
C VAL A 159 5.19 -1.05 13.83
N ILE A 160 4.21 -0.24 13.47
CA ILE A 160 3.29 -0.58 12.38
C ILE A 160 3.95 -0.18 11.07
N VAL A 161 4.10 -1.14 10.17
CA VAL A 161 4.56 -0.92 8.80
C VAL A 161 3.38 -1.03 7.87
N ALA A 162 3.13 -0.02 7.05
CA ALA A 162 2.07 -0.04 6.06
C ALA A 162 2.57 0.42 4.70
N GLY A 163 2.03 -0.16 3.64
CA GLY A 163 2.34 0.26 2.28
C GLY A 163 1.09 0.30 1.43
N ALA A 164 0.96 1.33 0.61
CA ALA A 164 -0.13 1.47 -0.35
C ALA A 164 0.34 2.10 -1.65
N ASP A 165 -0.21 1.61 -2.74
CA ASP A 165 -0.13 2.27 -4.05
C ASP A 165 -1.47 2.15 -4.77
N LEU A 166 -1.81 3.15 -5.57
CA LEU A 166 -3.06 3.25 -6.32
C LEU A 166 -2.84 3.00 -7.81
N LEU A 167 -3.89 2.54 -8.48
CA LEU A 167 -4.00 2.67 -9.93
C LEU A 167 -4.25 4.14 -10.28
N THR A 168 -3.32 4.75 -10.99
CA THR A 168 -3.37 6.14 -11.42
C THR A 168 -3.03 6.26 -12.90
N GLU A 169 -3.54 7.31 -13.56
CA GLU A 169 -3.17 7.60 -14.95
C GLU A 169 -1.65 7.67 -15.11
N PHE A 170 -0.95 8.33 -14.18
CA PHE A 170 0.49 8.47 -14.19
C PHE A 170 1.21 7.12 -14.21
N VAL A 171 0.80 6.21 -13.32
CA VAL A 171 1.42 4.86 -13.22
C VAL A 171 1.12 4.05 -14.48
N ILE A 172 -0.13 4.05 -14.93
CA ILE A 172 -0.56 3.28 -16.10
C ILE A 172 0.14 3.80 -17.36
N ALA A 173 0.16 5.10 -17.59
CA ALA A 173 0.84 5.71 -18.73
C ALA A 173 2.34 5.41 -18.71
N GLY A 174 2.97 5.51 -17.54
CA GLY A 174 4.38 5.17 -17.37
C GLY A 174 4.68 3.72 -17.78
N PHE A 175 3.96 2.75 -17.24
CA PHE A 175 4.18 1.34 -17.58
C PHE A 175 3.81 0.99 -19.03
N ARG A 176 2.77 1.63 -19.59
CA ARG A 176 2.42 1.48 -21.01
C ARG A 176 3.51 2.04 -21.93
N SER A 177 4.15 3.16 -21.57
CA SER A 177 5.24 3.74 -22.36
C SER A 177 6.44 2.80 -22.48
N PHE A 178 6.66 1.96 -21.47
CA PHE A 178 7.68 0.90 -21.50
C PHE A 178 7.19 -0.40 -22.17
N LYS A 179 5.95 -0.45 -22.67
CA LYS A 179 5.32 -1.67 -23.20
C LYS A 179 5.36 -2.83 -22.20
N SER A 180 5.17 -2.52 -20.93
CA SER A 180 5.28 -3.47 -19.83
C SER A 180 3.94 -3.90 -19.24
N VAL A 181 2.81 -3.43 -19.79
CA VAL A 181 1.46 -3.80 -19.35
C VAL A 181 0.91 -4.88 -20.28
N SER A 182 0.44 -5.98 -19.70
CA SER A 182 -0.27 -7.02 -20.46
C SER A 182 -1.68 -6.55 -20.82
N GLU A 183 -2.14 -6.90 -22.01
CA GLU A 183 -3.52 -6.65 -22.45
C GLU A 183 -4.53 -7.61 -21.79
N THR A 184 -4.05 -8.74 -21.30
CA THR A 184 -4.83 -9.77 -20.60
C THR A 184 -4.32 -9.95 -19.17
N VAL A 185 -4.85 -10.92 -18.43
CA VAL A 185 -4.26 -11.31 -17.13
C VAL A 185 -2.82 -11.76 -17.35
N CYS A 186 -1.89 -11.17 -16.64
CA CYS A 186 -0.46 -11.49 -16.79
C CYS A 186 -0.19 -12.97 -16.47
N ARG A 187 0.83 -13.50 -17.13
CA ARG A 187 1.28 -14.90 -17.02
C ARG A 187 2.69 -14.95 -16.45
N PRO A 188 2.85 -14.83 -15.13
CA PRO A 188 4.17 -14.84 -14.52
C PRO A 188 4.96 -16.09 -14.90
N TYR A 189 6.24 -15.89 -15.26
CA TYR A 189 7.18 -16.94 -15.66
C TYR A 189 6.82 -17.70 -16.95
N ASP A 190 5.69 -17.43 -17.60
CA ASP A 190 5.32 -18.06 -18.87
C ASP A 190 6.26 -17.59 -19.99
N LYS A 191 6.57 -18.52 -20.94
CA LYS A 191 7.38 -18.21 -22.12
C LYS A 191 6.69 -17.19 -23.03
N ALA A 192 5.36 -17.19 -23.09
CA ALA A 192 4.54 -16.31 -23.91
C ALA A 192 4.00 -15.10 -23.13
N ARG A 193 4.61 -14.75 -21.98
CA ARG A 193 4.22 -13.55 -21.23
C ARG A 193 4.43 -12.30 -22.07
N ASP A 194 3.52 -11.35 -21.93
CA ASP A 194 3.45 -10.11 -22.71
C ASP A 194 3.51 -8.84 -21.84
N GLY A 195 3.54 -8.98 -20.51
CA GLY A 195 3.62 -7.85 -19.60
C GLY A 195 3.15 -8.17 -18.19
N LEU A 196 2.84 -7.14 -17.45
CA LEU A 196 2.36 -7.16 -16.06
C LEU A 196 0.88 -6.77 -16.01
N SER A 197 0.12 -7.31 -15.10
CA SER A 197 -1.14 -6.71 -14.64
C SER A 197 -0.84 -5.76 -13.50
N LEU A 198 -1.21 -4.50 -13.66
CA LEU A 198 -1.09 -3.52 -12.60
C LEU A 198 -2.17 -3.74 -11.55
N GLY A 199 -1.96 -3.22 -10.35
CA GLY A 199 -2.94 -3.30 -9.28
C GLY A 199 -2.78 -2.17 -8.27
N GLU A 200 -3.84 -1.95 -7.51
CA GLU A 200 -3.83 -1.11 -6.33
C GLU A 200 -4.08 -1.94 -5.09
N GLY A 201 -3.65 -1.45 -3.96
CA GLY A 201 -3.88 -2.11 -2.69
C GLY A 201 -3.09 -1.49 -1.56
N CYS A 202 -3.33 -2.05 -0.39
CA CYS A 202 -2.64 -1.69 0.83
C CYS A 202 -2.33 -2.95 1.65
N GLY A 203 -1.17 -2.96 2.27
CA GLY A 203 -0.82 -3.95 3.28
C GLY A 203 -0.29 -3.26 4.53
N ALA A 204 -0.65 -3.77 5.69
CA ALA A 204 -0.10 -3.32 6.97
C ALA A 204 0.21 -4.51 7.86
N LEU A 205 1.23 -4.38 8.70
CA LEU A 205 1.59 -5.37 9.70
C LEU A 205 2.32 -4.73 10.88
N LEU A 206 2.27 -5.41 12.02
CA LEU A 206 2.97 -5.03 13.25
C LEU A 206 4.27 -5.84 13.39
N LEU A 207 5.36 -5.13 13.78
CA LEU A 207 6.57 -5.72 14.30
C LEU A 207 6.73 -5.38 15.77
#